data_53a06972ff54a5e366d961bb392c0895
#
_entry.id   53a06972ff54a5e366d961bb392c0895
#
_cell.length_a   1.000
_cell.length_b   1.000
_cell.length_c   1.000
_cell.angle_alpha   90.00
_cell.angle_beta   90.00
_cell.angle_gamma   90.00
#
_symmetry.space_group_name_H-M   'P 1'
#
loop_
_entity.id
_entity.type
_entity.pdbx_description
1 polymer ?
#
loop_
_entity_poly.entity_id
_entity_poly.type
_entity_poly.pdbx_seq_one_letter_code
_entity_poly.pdbx_strand_id
1 'polypeptide(L)'
;DDIETPKNSMTQPMRETLLSLTKEFAAICITGEILYLGTPQTKDSVYRALPQRGYDVRIWTGRYPTNEELERYGAGTQVAPMIMQQLLENPDLQTGGGITGKRGQATDPNHISETILQEKELEYGEEGFALQYMLDTTLSDALRTKIKLSDMVVLGVGSENAPESVQWSCDPSKGYKELNPAINAFRMYWGVGISEKYVQYEHKVMCVDPAGDGGDELAYAAGAATNSYIYLLSVGGY
;
A
#
# COMPACT_ATOMS: atom_id res chain seq x y z
N ASP A 1 8.54 21.77 -5.90
CA ASP A 1 9.31 20.60 -6.26
C ASP A 1 9.18 19.57 -5.15
N ASP A 2 9.62 18.34 -5.32
CA ASP A 2 9.38 17.21 -4.43
C ASP A 2 9.54 17.54 -2.94
N ILE A 3 8.41 17.88 -2.29
CA ILE A 3 8.38 18.12 -0.85
C ILE A 3 8.31 16.83 -0.06
N GLU A 4 7.78 15.76 -0.65
CA GLU A 4 7.70 14.43 -0.08
C GLU A 4 8.79 13.53 -0.65
N THR A 5 9.58 12.92 0.21
CA THR A 5 10.65 11.99 -0.14
C THR A 5 10.53 10.74 0.74
N PRO A 6 11.14 9.61 0.37
CA PRO A 6 11.16 8.44 1.24
C PRO A 6 11.69 8.73 2.65
N LYS A 7 12.60 9.70 2.79
CA LYS A 7 13.22 10.03 4.08
C LYS A 7 12.30 10.80 5.03
N ASN A 8 11.36 11.58 4.51
CA ASN A 8 10.50 12.44 5.33
C ASN A 8 9.01 12.03 5.32
N SER A 9 8.70 10.86 4.76
CA SER A 9 7.31 10.36 4.65
C SER A 9 7.12 8.92 5.16
N MET A 10 8.19 8.28 5.66
CA MET A 10 8.12 6.86 6.04
C MET A 10 7.19 6.59 7.22
N THR A 11 7.16 7.47 8.20
CA THR A 11 6.33 7.32 9.41
C THR A 11 5.22 8.34 9.44
N GLN A 12 4.15 8.05 10.19
CA GLN A 12 3.04 8.97 10.36
C GLN A 12 3.49 10.33 10.96
N PRO A 13 4.29 10.39 12.03
CA PRO A 13 4.76 11.66 12.57
C PRO A 13 5.56 12.50 11.57
N MET A 14 6.36 11.85 10.71
CA MET A 14 7.08 12.57 9.66
C MET A 14 6.13 13.20 8.65
N ARG A 15 5.09 12.48 8.22
CA ARG A 15 4.07 13.01 7.31
C ARG A 15 3.27 14.15 7.93
N GLU A 16 2.89 14.04 9.19
CA GLU A 16 2.20 15.12 9.94
C GLU A 16 3.07 16.37 10.07
N THR A 17 4.35 16.18 10.37
CA THR A 17 5.32 17.29 10.40
C THR A 17 5.42 17.95 9.02
N LEU A 18 5.58 17.17 7.96
CA LEU A 18 5.64 17.69 6.59
C LEU A 18 4.37 18.44 6.22
N LEU A 19 3.20 17.88 6.54
CA LEU A 19 1.90 18.52 6.29
C LEU A 19 1.73 19.81 7.10
N SER A 20 2.29 19.88 8.31
CA SER A 20 2.31 21.13 9.09
C SER A 20 3.20 22.19 8.45
N LEU A 21 4.39 21.81 8.00
CA LEU A 21 5.32 22.73 7.33
C LEU A 21 4.74 23.32 6.03
N THR A 22 3.88 22.59 5.32
CA THR A 22 3.21 23.14 4.13
C THR A 22 2.28 24.33 4.44
N LYS A 23 1.86 24.50 5.70
CA LYS A 23 1.05 25.68 6.11
C LYS A 23 1.87 26.96 6.10
N GLU A 24 3.18 26.87 6.33
CA GLU A 24 4.07 28.03 6.31
C GLU A 24 4.11 28.67 4.92
N PHE A 25 4.04 27.87 3.86
CA PHE A 25 4.00 28.41 2.49
C PHE A 25 2.75 29.27 2.25
N ALA A 26 1.60 28.84 2.78
CA ALA A 26 0.38 29.62 2.68
C ALA A 26 0.46 30.93 3.50
N ALA A 27 1.17 30.94 4.61
CA ALA A 27 1.40 32.14 5.40
C ALA A 27 2.32 33.15 4.69
N ILE A 28 3.30 32.67 3.92
CA ILE A 28 4.23 33.50 3.17
C ILE A 28 3.60 34.00 1.86
N CYS A 29 2.89 33.14 1.15
CA CYS A 29 2.28 33.43 -0.16
C CYS A 29 0.86 33.99 0.02
N ILE A 30 0.74 35.28 0.35
CA ILE A 30 -0.55 35.91 0.65
C ILE A 30 -1.37 36.20 -0.64
N THR A 31 -0.71 36.52 -1.74
CA THR A 31 -1.37 37.01 -2.98
C THR A 31 -1.01 36.20 -4.23
N GLY A 32 -0.17 35.19 -4.11
CA GLY A 32 0.28 34.35 -5.21
C GLY A 32 -0.45 33.03 -5.28
N GLU A 33 -0.02 32.20 -6.21
CA GLU A 33 -0.42 30.79 -6.32
C GLU A 33 0.68 29.90 -5.77
N ILE A 34 0.28 28.83 -5.09
CA ILE A 34 1.20 27.80 -4.59
C ILE A 34 1.00 26.56 -5.44
N LEU A 35 2.07 26.13 -6.10
CA LEU A 35 2.11 24.91 -6.90
C LEU A 35 3.00 23.88 -6.20
N TYR A 36 2.41 22.75 -5.83
CA TYR A 36 3.13 21.60 -5.32
C TYR A 36 3.35 20.58 -6.43
N LEU A 37 4.60 20.23 -6.67
CA LEU A 37 4.99 19.19 -7.64
C LEU A 37 5.67 18.05 -6.89
N GLY A 38 5.42 16.82 -7.30
CA GLY A 38 6.12 15.67 -6.76
C GLY A 38 5.40 14.35 -6.95
N THR A 39 6.07 13.30 -6.49
CA THR A 39 5.60 11.92 -6.53
C THR A 39 5.11 11.48 -5.14
N PRO A 40 3.86 11.03 -4.98
CA PRO A 40 3.38 10.52 -3.70
C PRO A 40 4.16 9.26 -3.32
N GLN A 41 4.61 9.17 -2.07
CA GLN A 41 5.40 8.01 -1.61
C GLN A 41 4.54 6.95 -0.89
N THR A 42 3.39 7.34 -0.37
CA THR A 42 2.48 6.47 0.40
C THR A 42 1.03 6.83 0.12
N LYS A 43 0.10 5.96 0.52
CA LYS A 43 -1.36 6.27 0.46
C LYS A 43 -1.73 7.50 1.30
N ASP A 44 -0.98 7.76 2.38
CA ASP A 44 -1.18 8.91 3.28
C ASP A 44 -0.25 10.07 2.91
N SER A 45 0.10 10.19 1.64
CA SER A 45 0.94 11.26 1.10
C SER A 45 0.36 12.64 1.37
N VAL A 46 1.26 13.63 1.58
CA VAL A 46 0.86 15.03 1.72
C VAL A 46 0.06 15.53 0.52
N TYR A 47 0.37 15.07 -0.68
CA TYR A 47 -0.35 15.43 -1.91
C TYR A 47 -1.82 14.99 -1.89
N ARG A 48 -2.15 13.91 -1.19
CA ARG A 48 -3.55 13.46 -0.99
C ARG A 48 -4.31 14.27 0.07
N ALA A 49 -3.59 14.91 0.99
CA ALA A 49 -4.19 15.77 2.00
C ALA A 49 -4.46 17.21 1.51
N LEU A 50 -3.74 17.67 0.50
CA LEU A 50 -3.86 19.03 -0.05
C LEU A 50 -5.26 19.35 -0.60
N PRO A 51 -6.00 18.46 -1.28
CA PRO A 51 -7.36 18.72 -1.75
C PRO A 51 -8.31 19.14 -0.63
N GLN A 52 -8.15 18.61 0.58
CA GLN A 52 -8.96 19.01 1.74
C GLN A 52 -8.72 20.46 2.17
N ARG A 53 -7.64 21.07 1.68
CA ARG A 53 -7.29 22.48 1.87
C ARG A 53 -7.65 23.36 0.68
N GLY A 54 -8.40 22.83 -0.32
CA GLY A 54 -8.84 23.56 -1.49
C GLY A 54 -7.86 23.56 -2.66
N TYR A 55 -6.83 22.72 -2.66
CA TYR A 55 -5.93 22.57 -3.81
C TYR A 55 -6.53 21.65 -4.86
N ASP A 56 -6.41 22.06 -6.11
CA ASP A 56 -6.71 21.21 -7.26
C ASP A 56 -5.59 20.19 -7.49
N VAL A 57 -5.96 18.94 -7.69
CA VAL A 57 -5.01 17.86 -8.03
C VAL A 57 -5.03 17.62 -9.54
N ARG A 58 -3.84 17.47 -10.12
CA ARG A 58 -3.64 17.09 -11.52
C ARG A 58 -2.57 16.02 -11.59
N ILE A 59 -2.99 14.79 -11.85
CA ILE A 59 -2.11 13.61 -11.93
C ILE A 59 -1.72 13.39 -13.39
N TRP A 60 -0.43 13.46 -13.67
CA TRP A 60 0.16 13.23 -14.98
C TRP A 60 0.80 11.84 -15.00
N THR A 61 0.06 10.85 -15.47
CA THR A 61 0.54 9.47 -15.56
C THR A 61 1.42 9.27 -16.79
N GLY A 62 2.43 8.40 -16.70
CA GLY A 62 3.30 8.06 -17.83
C GLY A 62 2.58 7.23 -18.91
N ARG A 63 1.51 6.52 -18.53
CA ARG A 63 0.62 5.79 -19.44
C ARG A 63 -0.80 6.29 -19.29
N TYR A 64 -1.60 6.17 -20.34
CA TYR A 64 -3.04 6.37 -20.22
C TYR A 64 -3.61 5.37 -19.22
N PRO A 65 -4.31 5.83 -18.18
CA PRO A 65 -4.84 4.94 -17.18
C PRO A 65 -5.99 4.09 -17.74
N THR A 66 -6.03 2.82 -17.36
CA THR A 66 -7.15 1.91 -17.61
C THR A 66 -8.38 2.35 -16.80
N ASN A 67 -9.55 1.78 -17.09
CA ASN A 67 -10.77 2.09 -16.33
C ASN A 67 -10.62 1.73 -14.85
N GLU A 68 -9.92 0.63 -14.52
CA GLU A 68 -9.65 0.25 -13.13
C GLU A 68 -8.72 1.25 -12.43
N GLU A 69 -7.70 1.73 -13.13
CA GLU A 69 -6.78 2.74 -12.60
C GLU A 69 -7.46 4.11 -12.44
N LEU A 70 -8.38 4.49 -13.31
CA LEU A 70 -9.14 5.74 -13.21
C LEU A 70 -9.93 5.81 -11.89
N GLU A 71 -10.48 4.71 -11.39
CA GLU A 71 -11.18 4.67 -10.11
C GLU A 71 -10.26 5.10 -8.95
N ARG A 72 -8.98 4.75 -9.02
CA ARG A 72 -7.97 5.13 -8.02
C ARG A 72 -7.62 6.62 -8.04
N TYR A 73 -7.87 7.29 -9.18
CA TYR A 73 -7.67 8.73 -9.39
C TYR A 73 -8.97 9.52 -9.29
N GLY A 74 -9.87 9.13 -8.37
CA GLY A 74 -11.14 9.80 -8.14
C GLY A 74 -12.07 9.72 -9.34
N ALA A 75 -12.22 8.53 -9.94
CA ALA A 75 -12.98 8.29 -11.17
C ALA A 75 -12.55 9.26 -12.31
N GLY A 76 -11.25 9.51 -12.41
CA GLY A 76 -10.64 10.37 -13.43
C GLY A 76 -10.65 11.86 -13.12
N THR A 77 -11.32 12.33 -12.08
CA THR A 77 -11.40 13.77 -11.74
C THR A 77 -10.05 14.38 -11.36
N GLN A 78 -9.13 13.56 -10.86
CA GLN A 78 -7.78 13.98 -10.49
C GLN A 78 -6.75 13.82 -11.62
N VAL A 79 -7.08 13.11 -12.68
CA VAL A 79 -6.19 12.98 -13.84
C VAL A 79 -6.12 14.31 -14.60
N ALA A 80 -4.95 14.62 -15.14
CA ALA A 80 -4.75 15.84 -15.92
C ALA A 80 -5.79 15.97 -17.06
N PRO A 81 -6.44 17.12 -17.20
CA PRO A 81 -7.55 17.30 -18.16
C PRO A 81 -7.20 16.91 -19.58
N MET A 82 -5.95 17.17 -20.02
CA MET A 82 -5.48 16.81 -21.36
C MET A 82 -5.49 15.27 -21.57
N ILE A 83 -5.07 14.49 -20.58
CA ILE A 83 -5.08 13.02 -20.64
C ILE A 83 -6.54 12.52 -20.72
N MET A 84 -7.43 13.08 -19.89
CA MET A 84 -8.83 12.71 -19.90
C MET A 84 -9.53 13.08 -21.22
N GLN A 85 -9.22 14.23 -21.78
CA GLN A 85 -9.77 14.63 -23.08
C GLN A 85 -9.33 13.63 -24.17
N GLN A 86 -8.06 13.28 -24.22
CA GLN A 86 -7.54 12.32 -25.20
C GLN A 86 -8.18 10.93 -25.04
N LEU A 87 -8.44 10.48 -23.81
CA LEU A 87 -9.15 9.24 -23.55
C LEU A 87 -10.60 9.27 -24.00
N LEU A 88 -11.28 10.41 -23.86
CA LEU A 88 -12.65 10.57 -24.34
C LEU A 88 -12.73 10.57 -25.88
N GLU A 89 -11.72 11.14 -26.54
CA GLU A 89 -11.61 11.15 -28.00
C GLU A 89 -11.19 9.79 -28.56
N ASN A 90 -10.34 9.06 -27.85
CA ASN A 90 -9.83 7.75 -28.27
C ASN A 90 -9.66 6.78 -27.07
N PRO A 91 -10.68 6.02 -26.72
CA PRO A 91 -10.61 5.02 -25.64
C PRO A 91 -9.59 3.89 -25.85
N ASP A 92 -9.19 3.62 -27.11
CA ASP A 92 -8.21 2.58 -27.43
C ASP A 92 -6.82 2.88 -26.84
N LEU A 93 -6.56 4.13 -26.44
CA LEU A 93 -5.33 4.53 -25.74
C LEU A 93 -5.14 3.81 -24.39
N GLN A 94 -6.22 3.27 -23.81
CA GLN A 94 -6.16 2.49 -22.56
C GLN A 94 -5.52 1.12 -22.71
N THR A 95 -5.23 0.68 -23.94
CA THR A 95 -4.65 -0.62 -24.24
C THR A 95 -3.54 -0.51 -25.28
N GLY A 96 -2.81 -1.58 -25.49
CA GLY A 96 -1.75 -1.65 -26.50
C GLY A 96 -0.37 -1.24 -26.02
N GLY A 97 -0.26 -0.73 -24.77
CA GLY A 97 1.01 -0.41 -24.12
C GLY A 97 1.47 -1.48 -23.12
N GLY A 98 2.69 -1.25 -22.59
CA GLY A 98 3.34 -2.16 -21.65
C GLY A 98 3.90 -3.41 -22.32
N ILE A 99 4.64 -4.19 -21.53
CA ILE A 99 5.31 -5.41 -22.02
C ILE A 99 4.31 -6.44 -22.56
N THR A 100 3.12 -6.51 -22.00
CA THR A 100 2.08 -7.48 -22.38
C THR A 100 1.05 -6.92 -23.37
N GLY A 101 1.13 -5.64 -23.73
CA GLY A 101 0.12 -4.94 -24.53
C GLY A 101 -1.23 -4.69 -23.82
N LYS A 102 -1.31 -4.95 -22.51
CA LYS A 102 -2.54 -4.83 -21.72
C LYS A 102 -2.64 -3.51 -20.94
N ARG A 103 -1.57 -2.73 -20.92
CA ARG A 103 -1.54 -1.41 -20.29
C ARG A 103 -1.89 -0.32 -21.28
N GLY A 104 -2.20 0.86 -20.80
CA GLY A 104 -2.37 2.03 -21.68
C GLY A 104 -1.07 2.41 -22.39
N GLN A 105 -1.23 3.07 -23.51
CA GLN A 105 -0.12 3.63 -24.31
C GLN A 105 0.57 4.76 -23.56
N ALA A 106 1.76 5.18 -24.03
CA ALA A 106 2.48 6.33 -23.48
C ALA A 106 1.66 7.62 -23.62
N THR A 107 1.54 8.42 -22.55
CA THR A 107 0.81 9.70 -22.57
C THR A 107 1.56 10.80 -23.31
N ASP A 108 2.90 10.76 -23.28
CA ASP A 108 3.78 11.68 -24.02
C ASP A 108 4.88 10.89 -24.74
N PRO A 109 4.57 10.25 -25.88
CA PRO A 109 5.52 9.41 -26.59
C PRO A 109 6.72 10.17 -27.18
N ASN A 110 6.62 11.49 -27.32
CA ASN A 110 7.72 12.33 -27.78
C ASN A 110 8.77 12.55 -26.70
N HIS A 111 8.40 12.56 -25.45
CA HIS A 111 9.29 12.72 -24.31
C HIS A 111 9.72 11.37 -23.73
N ILE A 112 8.77 10.48 -23.47
CA ILE A 112 9.01 9.13 -22.95
C ILE A 112 8.32 8.14 -23.88
N SER A 113 9.09 7.53 -24.77
CA SER A 113 8.56 6.56 -25.73
C SER A 113 8.08 5.28 -25.07
N GLU A 114 7.26 4.51 -25.78
CA GLU A 114 6.80 3.18 -25.31
C GLU A 114 7.95 2.27 -24.93
N THR A 115 9.03 2.25 -25.70
CA THR A 115 10.24 1.45 -25.41
C THR A 115 10.86 1.84 -24.07
N ILE A 116 11.01 3.15 -23.81
CA ILE A 116 11.55 3.63 -22.54
C ILE A 116 10.66 3.23 -21.38
N LEU A 117 9.33 3.36 -21.53
CA LEU A 117 8.40 2.93 -20.47
C LEU A 117 8.47 1.43 -20.20
N GLN A 118 8.61 0.60 -21.23
CA GLN A 118 8.79 -0.86 -21.07
C GLN A 118 10.12 -1.20 -20.36
N GLU A 119 11.21 -0.49 -20.68
CA GLU A 119 12.47 -0.62 -19.95
C GLU A 119 12.30 -0.25 -18.48
N LYS A 120 11.57 0.82 -18.19
CA LYS A 120 11.27 1.23 -16.81
C LYS A 120 10.34 0.26 -16.08
N GLU A 121 9.39 -0.36 -16.75
CA GLU A 121 8.59 -1.45 -16.17
C GLU A 121 9.47 -2.63 -15.72
N LEU A 122 10.46 -2.99 -16.52
CA LEU A 122 11.42 -4.06 -16.17
C LEU A 122 12.36 -3.66 -15.05
N GLU A 123 12.87 -2.42 -15.07
CA GLU A 123 13.84 -1.92 -14.11
C GLU A 123 13.22 -1.74 -12.71
N TYR A 124 12.04 -1.13 -12.63
CA TYR A 124 11.38 -0.79 -11.37
C TYR A 124 10.45 -1.89 -10.86
N GLY A 125 10.08 -2.85 -11.71
CA GLY A 125 9.03 -3.80 -11.43
C GLY A 125 7.64 -3.16 -11.37
N GLU A 126 6.61 -3.96 -11.13
CA GLU A 126 5.22 -3.51 -11.15
C GLU A 126 4.95 -2.42 -10.11
N GLU A 127 5.44 -2.60 -8.88
CA GLU A 127 5.24 -1.66 -7.78
C GLU A 127 5.95 -0.32 -8.02
N GLY A 128 7.25 -0.38 -8.34
CA GLY A 128 8.03 0.83 -8.55
C GLY A 128 7.55 1.60 -9.77
N PHE A 129 7.12 0.93 -10.83
CA PHE A 129 6.54 1.58 -11.99
C PHE A 129 5.18 2.22 -11.67
N ALA A 130 4.32 1.53 -10.92
CA ALA A 130 3.05 2.10 -10.47
C ALA A 130 3.27 3.39 -9.65
N LEU A 131 4.24 3.36 -8.74
CA LEU A 131 4.56 4.52 -7.91
C LEU A 131 5.15 5.68 -8.72
N GLN A 132 6.20 5.41 -9.51
CA GLN A 132 7.00 6.48 -10.13
C GLN A 132 6.39 7.02 -11.44
N TYR A 133 5.74 6.17 -12.23
CA TYR A 133 5.23 6.52 -13.54
C TYR A 133 3.71 6.61 -13.61
N MET A 134 3.00 5.88 -12.74
CA MET A 134 1.54 5.99 -12.66
C MET A 134 1.08 6.82 -11.47
N LEU A 135 1.97 7.21 -10.54
CA LEU A 135 1.68 7.95 -9.32
C LEU A 135 0.62 7.25 -8.44
N ASP A 136 0.60 5.92 -8.53
CA ASP A 136 -0.30 5.04 -7.81
C ASP A 136 0.42 4.39 -6.62
N THR A 137 -0.02 4.73 -5.41
CA THR A 137 0.56 4.22 -4.17
C THR A 137 -0.07 2.91 -3.69
N THR A 138 -1.08 2.40 -4.38
CA THR A 138 -1.88 1.25 -3.93
C THR A 138 -1.04 -0.01 -3.76
N LEU A 139 -0.12 -0.28 -4.70
CA LEU A 139 0.76 -1.44 -4.64
C LEU A 139 1.87 -1.27 -3.61
N SER A 140 2.44 -0.06 -3.48
CA SER A 140 3.55 0.19 -2.53
C SER A 140 3.14 -0.05 -1.08
N ASP A 141 1.91 0.23 -0.73
CA ASP A 141 1.37 -0.02 0.60
C ASP A 141 0.98 -1.48 0.83
N ALA A 142 0.54 -2.18 -0.21
CA ALA A 142 0.22 -3.60 -0.13
C ALA A 142 1.44 -4.47 0.16
N LEU A 143 2.62 -4.08 -0.34
CA LEU A 143 3.88 -4.79 -0.13
C LEU A 143 4.64 -4.36 1.14
N ARG A 144 4.33 -3.20 1.70
CA ARG A 144 4.85 -2.80 3.03
C ARG A 144 4.30 -3.68 4.16
N THR A 145 3.09 -4.18 4.03
CA THR A 145 2.56 -5.21 4.92
C THR A 145 3.18 -6.56 4.55
N LYS A 146 4.35 -6.87 5.11
CA LYS A 146 5.03 -8.16 4.90
C LYS A 146 4.19 -9.37 5.32
N ILE A 147 3.24 -9.17 6.23
CA ILE A 147 2.29 -10.19 6.71
C ILE A 147 0.90 -9.71 6.38
N LYS A 148 0.20 -10.42 5.50
CA LYS A 148 -1.21 -10.14 5.20
C LYS A 148 -2.09 -10.96 6.12
N LEU A 149 -3.07 -10.34 6.75
CA LEU A 149 -4.05 -11.05 7.58
C LEU A 149 -4.77 -12.15 6.79
N SER A 150 -4.99 -11.95 5.49
CA SER A 150 -5.57 -12.96 4.60
C SER A 150 -4.71 -14.22 4.43
N ASP A 151 -3.42 -14.17 4.76
CA ASP A 151 -2.50 -15.30 4.64
C ASP A 151 -2.31 -16.03 5.97
N MET A 152 -2.97 -15.56 7.04
CA MET A 152 -2.88 -16.15 8.36
C MET A 152 -3.91 -17.26 8.56
N VAL A 153 -3.50 -18.29 9.29
CA VAL A 153 -4.35 -19.40 9.69
C VAL A 153 -4.63 -19.29 11.19
N VAL A 154 -5.92 -19.31 11.55
CA VAL A 154 -6.35 -19.25 12.94
C VAL A 154 -6.52 -20.67 13.47
N LEU A 155 -5.89 -20.95 14.60
CA LEU A 155 -6.03 -22.23 15.32
C LEU A 155 -5.79 -22.04 16.83
N GLY A 156 -6.33 -22.94 17.63
CA GLY A 156 -6.06 -22.99 19.06
C GLY A 156 -4.69 -23.58 19.33
N VAL A 157 -3.81 -22.81 19.97
CA VAL A 157 -2.48 -23.25 20.40
C VAL A 157 -2.25 -22.91 21.88
N GLY A 158 -1.40 -23.70 22.53
CA GLY A 158 -0.95 -23.39 23.88
C GLY A 158 0.20 -22.40 23.91
N SER A 159 0.52 -21.89 25.09
CA SER A 159 1.68 -21.01 25.29
C SER A 159 3.02 -21.77 25.19
N GLU A 160 3.02 -23.09 25.35
CA GLU A 160 4.23 -23.92 25.41
C GLU A 160 4.38 -24.86 24.23
N ASN A 161 3.28 -25.18 23.54
CA ASN A 161 3.26 -26.18 22.49
C ASN A 161 2.25 -25.86 21.38
N ALA A 162 2.47 -26.46 20.23
CA ALA A 162 1.59 -26.40 19.08
C ALA A 162 1.40 -27.78 18.43
N PRO A 163 0.38 -27.96 17.60
CA PRO A 163 0.19 -29.19 16.84
C PRO A 163 1.43 -29.52 15.99
N GLU A 164 1.80 -30.79 15.92
CA GLU A 164 2.95 -31.26 15.12
C GLU A 164 2.77 -30.94 13.63
N SER A 165 1.54 -30.98 13.14
CA SER A 165 1.19 -30.58 11.77
C SER A 165 -0.17 -29.92 11.71
N VAL A 166 -0.31 -28.99 10.76
CA VAL A 166 -1.54 -28.24 10.49
C VAL A 166 -1.81 -28.31 9.00
N GLN A 167 -3.03 -28.70 8.64
CA GLN A 167 -3.53 -28.57 7.28
C GLN A 167 -4.56 -27.43 7.27
N TRP A 168 -4.49 -26.56 6.28
CA TRP A 168 -5.45 -25.46 6.09
C TRP A 168 -5.99 -25.47 4.67
N SER A 169 -7.12 -24.83 4.47
CA SER A 169 -7.77 -24.76 3.18
C SER A 169 -7.57 -23.38 2.56
N CYS A 170 -7.19 -23.34 1.30
CA CYS A 170 -7.21 -22.13 0.48
C CYS A 170 -8.59 -21.83 -0.11
N ASP A 171 -9.62 -22.63 0.22
CA ASP A 171 -11.00 -22.41 -0.22
C ASP A 171 -11.57 -21.17 0.47
N PRO A 172 -11.95 -20.12 -0.28
CA PRO A 172 -12.51 -18.89 0.31
C PRO A 172 -13.79 -19.12 1.14
N SER A 173 -14.52 -20.21 0.89
CA SER A 173 -15.73 -20.56 1.64
C SER A 173 -15.43 -21.05 3.06
N LYS A 174 -14.21 -21.51 3.31
CA LYS A 174 -13.72 -22.05 4.59
C LYS A 174 -12.92 -21.03 5.40
N GLY A 175 -12.93 -19.75 5.00
CA GLY A 175 -12.29 -18.68 5.76
C GLY A 175 -13.03 -18.37 7.07
N TYR A 176 -12.28 -18.04 8.12
CA TYR A 176 -12.85 -17.60 9.38
C TYR A 176 -13.38 -16.17 9.27
N LYS A 177 -14.66 -15.96 9.57
CA LYS A 177 -15.34 -14.68 9.31
C LYS A 177 -15.60 -13.82 10.54
N GLU A 178 -15.42 -14.35 11.77
CA GLU A 178 -15.98 -13.73 12.98
C GLU A 178 -14.99 -13.59 14.13
N LEU A 179 -13.80 -13.04 13.87
CA LEU A 179 -12.82 -12.84 14.96
C LEU A 179 -13.01 -11.54 15.72
N ASN A 180 -13.26 -10.44 15.03
CA ASN A 180 -13.42 -9.11 15.61
C ASN A 180 -14.05 -8.20 14.54
N PRO A 181 -15.00 -7.32 14.87
CA PRO A 181 -15.56 -6.34 13.94
C PRO A 181 -14.53 -5.48 13.19
N ALA A 182 -13.41 -5.16 13.85
CA ALA A 182 -12.30 -4.42 13.23
C ALA A 182 -11.52 -5.25 12.19
N ILE A 183 -11.63 -6.57 12.22
CA ILE A 183 -10.91 -7.50 11.31
C ILE A 183 -11.87 -8.15 10.30
N ASN A 184 -13.17 -7.88 10.39
CA ASN A 184 -14.20 -8.49 9.54
C ASN A 184 -14.04 -8.20 8.03
N ALA A 185 -13.24 -7.20 7.65
CA ALA A 185 -12.89 -6.93 6.26
C ALA A 185 -11.85 -7.93 5.71
N PHE A 186 -11.17 -8.69 6.57
CA PHE A 186 -10.11 -9.61 6.18
C PHE A 186 -10.57 -11.05 6.34
N ARG A 187 -10.40 -11.86 5.29
CA ARG A 187 -10.55 -13.31 5.38
C ARG A 187 -9.28 -13.89 5.96
N MET A 188 -9.43 -14.68 7.02
CA MET A 188 -8.37 -15.51 7.57
C MET A 188 -8.75 -16.98 7.35
N TYR A 189 -7.78 -17.85 7.22
CA TYR A 189 -8.01 -19.28 7.12
C TYR A 189 -8.00 -19.94 8.50
N TRP A 190 -8.62 -21.08 8.62
CA TRP A 190 -8.52 -21.91 9.82
C TRP A 190 -7.93 -23.27 9.46
N GLY A 191 -7.36 -23.96 10.47
CA GLY A 191 -6.89 -25.31 10.33
C GLY A 191 -8.07 -26.26 10.10
N VAL A 192 -8.03 -27.03 9.01
CA VAL A 192 -9.05 -28.03 8.68
C VAL A 192 -8.63 -29.44 9.10
N GLY A 193 -7.34 -29.69 9.29
CA GLY A 193 -6.76 -30.90 9.85
C GLY A 193 -5.65 -30.53 10.82
N ILE A 194 -5.85 -30.77 12.10
CA ILE A 194 -4.92 -30.45 13.18
C ILE A 194 -4.49 -31.77 13.80
N SER A 195 -3.19 -31.98 13.91
CA SER A 195 -2.63 -33.16 14.58
C SER A 195 -3.04 -33.19 16.07
N GLU A 196 -3.43 -34.36 16.56
CA GLU A 196 -3.67 -34.58 18.00
C GLU A 196 -2.37 -34.56 18.82
N LYS A 197 -1.22 -34.78 18.16
CA LYS A 197 0.09 -34.72 18.79
C LYS A 197 0.58 -33.29 18.81
N TYR A 198 0.99 -32.81 19.98
CA TYR A 198 1.55 -31.48 20.19
C TYR A 198 3.06 -31.61 20.51
N VAL A 199 3.81 -30.62 20.00
CA VAL A 199 5.26 -30.50 20.20
C VAL A 199 5.59 -29.17 20.85
N GLN A 200 6.65 -29.15 21.67
CA GLN A 200 7.11 -27.90 22.29
C GLN A 200 7.69 -26.97 21.25
N TYR A 201 7.55 -25.66 21.50
CA TYR A 201 8.20 -24.64 20.67
C TYR A 201 9.71 -24.72 20.82
N GLU A 202 10.39 -24.66 19.69
CA GLU A 202 11.86 -24.60 19.62
C GLU A 202 12.39 -23.24 20.03
N HIS A 203 11.63 -22.18 19.62
CA HIS A 203 11.98 -20.80 19.89
C HIS A 203 10.74 -20.01 20.29
N LYS A 204 10.91 -19.08 21.24
CA LYS A 204 9.92 -18.07 21.60
C LYS A 204 10.57 -16.70 21.58
N VAL A 205 9.89 -15.72 21.03
CA VAL A 205 10.36 -14.36 20.89
C VAL A 205 9.24 -13.40 21.26
N MET A 206 9.58 -12.35 21.97
CA MET A 206 8.71 -11.19 22.18
C MET A 206 9.41 -9.96 21.62
N CYS A 207 8.74 -9.27 20.70
CA CYS A 207 9.17 -7.99 20.19
C CYS A 207 8.32 -6.89 20.82
N VAL A 208 8.95 -5.82 21.25
CA VAL A 208 8.28 -4.65 21.80
C VAL A 208 8.75 -3.43 21.01
N ASP A 209 7.80 -2.67 20.51
CA ASP A 209 8.03 -1.36 19.92
C ASP A 209 7.63 -0.31 20.99
N PRO A 210 8.61 0.29 21.67
CA PRO A 210 8.30 1.22 22.75
C PRO A 210 7.69 2.50 22.18
N ALA A 211 6.70 3.06 22.88
CA ALA A 211 6.16 4.36 22.57
C ALA A 211 7.26 5.42 22.63
N GLY A 212 7.32 6.29 21.61
CA GLY A 212 8.17 7.46 21.58
C GLY A 212 7.50 8.70 22.21
N ASP A 213 8.24 9.81 22.30
CA ASP A 213 7.74 11.09 22.85
C ASP A 213 6.70 11.80 21.95
N GLY A 214 6.21 11.17 20.89
CA GLY A 214 5.39 11.78 19.85
C GLY A 214 3.92 11.36 19.83
N GLY A 215 3.40 10.67 20.86
CA GLY A 215 2.03 10.13 20.85
C GLY A 215 1.90 8.79 20.14
N ASP A 216 3.01 8.11 19.89
CA ASP A 216 3.03 6.75 19.40
C ASP A 216 2.54 5.78 20.50
N GLU A 217 1.76 4.78 20.10
CA GLU A 217 1.33 3.71 21.00
C GLU A 217 2.43 2.67 21.16
N LEU A 218 2.62 2.17 22.38
CA LEU A 218 3.46 0.98 22.61
C LEU A 218 2.80 -0.22 21.92
N ALA A 219 3.56 -0.95 21.11
CA ALA A 219 3.10 -2.18 20.49
C ALA A 219 3.96 -3.37 20.89
N TYR A 220 3.35 -4.55 21.02
CA TYR A 220 4.10 -5.78 21.22
C TYR A 220 3.54 -6.92 20.40
N ALA A 221 4.41 -7.88 20.07
CA ALA A 221 4.07 -9.14 19.46
C ALA A 221 4.86 -10.28 20.11
N ALA A 222 4.18 -11.33 20.56
CA ALA A 222 4.79 -12.55 21.05
C ALA A 222 4.59 -13.66 20.03
N GLY A 223 5.67 -14.29 19.62
CA GLY A 223 5.68 -15.36 18.64
C GLY A 223 6.47 -16.58 19.11
N ALA A 224 6.18 -17.70 18.50
CA ALA A 224 6.90 -18.95 18.73
C ALA A 224 7.10 -19.71 17.41
N ALA A 225 8.09 -20.58 17.35
CA ALA A 225 8.38 -21.36 16.16
C ALA A 225 8.63 -22.83 16.52
N THR A 226 8.09 -23.72 15.70
CA THR A 226 8.39 -25.15 15.67
C THR A 226 7.97 -25.76 14.34
N ASN A 227 8.62 -26.82 13.88
CA ASN A 227 8.28 -27.55 12.66
C ASN A 227 8.13 -26.66 11.41
N SER A 228 8.97 -25.64 11.27
CA SER A 228 8.92 -24.66 10.17
C SER A 228 7.66 -23.77 10.16
N TYR A 229 6.84 -23.78 11.19
CA TYR A 229 5.73 -22.86 11.39
C TYR A 229 6.11 -21.75 12.35
N ILE A 230 5.55 -20.57 12.11
CA ILE A 230 5.61 -19.42 13.03
C ILE A 230 4.20 -19.20 13.58
N TYR A 231 4.09 -19.20 14.88
CA TYR A 231 2.84 -18.99 15.61
C TYR A 231 2.86 -17.60 16.24
N LEU A 232 1.85 -16.81 15.92
CA LEU A 232 1.61 -15.52 16.58
C LEU A 232 0.72 -15.80 17.79
N LEU A 233 1.30 -15.72 19.00
CA LEU A 233 0.63 -16.08 20.24
C LEU A 233 -0.16 -14.94 20.87
N SER A 234 0.37 -13.72 20.75
CA SER A 234 -0.27 -12.53 21.29
C SER A 234 0.23 -11.28 20.57
N VAL A 235 -0.67 -10.34 20.36
CA VAL A 235 -0.34 -8.98 19.90
C VAL A 235 -1.17 -7.99 20.72
N GLY A 236 -0.63 -6.81 20.96
CA GLY A 236 -1.33 -5.76 21.66
C GLY A 236 -0.60 -4.44 21.55
N GLY A 237 -1.28 -3.38 22.00
CA GLY A 237 -0.78 -2.01 22.07
C GLY A 237 -1.46 -1.26 23.20
N TYR A 238 -0.82 -0.19 23.68
CA TYR A 238 -1.32 0.70 24.72
C TYR A 238 -0.98 2.15 24.37
#